data_90bfcfd9347e119a3aa685ee58ae4fe1
#
_entry.id   90bfcfd9347e119a3aa685ee58ae4fe1
#
_cell.length_a   1.000
_cell.length_b   1.000
_cell.length_c   1.000
_cell.angle_alpha   90.00
_cell.angle_beta   90.00
_cell.angle_gamma   90.00
#
_symmetry.space_group_name_H-M   'P 1'
#
loop_
_entity.id
_entity.type
_entity.pdbx_description
1 polymer ?
#
loop_
_entity_poly.entity_id
_entity_poly.type
_entity_poly.pdbx_seq_one_letter_code
_entity_poly.pdbx_strand_id
1 'polypeptide(L)'
;SSVCPANQTGKELSPRKIMMDTRDRMVELGENRRKNGKDYVDGKSLLGDYISQEEVWACTSCNACVQECPVNIDPLSIIIDLRRYLVMEESKVPSELAGMLTNIENNGAPWQFAQADRLKWAEE
;
A
#
# COMPACT_ATOMS: atom_id res chain seq x y z
N SER A 1 16.27 2.77 2.46
CA SER A 1 15.43 3.84 1.88
C SER A 1 16.13 4.63 0.78
N SER A 2 17.48 4.66 0.79
CA SER A 2 18.29 5.46 -0.17
C SER A 2 18.03 5.16 -1.64
N VAL A 3 17.58 3.96 -1.97
CA VAL A 3 17.29 3.52 -3.35
C VAL A 3 15.81 3.70 -3.73
N CYS A 4 14.98 4.13 -2.81
CA CYS A 4 13.54 4.32 -3.07
C CYS A 4 13.31 5.63 -3.84
N PRO A 5 12.75 5.59 -5.06
CA PRO A 5 12.52 6.81 -5.84
C PRO A 5 11.54 7.78 -5.17
N ALA A 6 10.52 7.28 -4.49
CA ALA A 6 9.61 8.14 -3.72
C ALA A 6 10.34 8.85 -2.56
N ASN A 7 11.21 8.15 -1.83
CA ASN A 7 12.02 8.74 -0.76
C ASN A 7 13.00 9.79 -1.31
N GLN A 8 13.68 9.49 -2.43
CA GLN A 8 14.63 10.39 -3.07
C GLN A 8 13.98 11.70 -3.57
N THR A 9 12.72 11.65 -3.94
CA THR A 9 11.95 12.81 -4.41
C THR A 9 11.25 13.58 -3.28
N GLY A 10 11.55 13.25 -2.02
CA GLY A 10 11.02 13.97 -0.86
C GLY A 10 9.61 13.55 -0.42
N LYS A 11 9.08 12.43 -0.93
CA LYS A 11 7.85 11.84 -0.40
C LYS A 11 8.09 11.23 0.98
N GLU A 12 7.07 11.19 1.82
CA GLU A 12 7.16 10.67 3.19
C GLU A 12 7.52 9.18 3.27
N LEU A 13 7.39 8.44 2.19
CA LEU A 13 7.64 7.00 2.15
C LEU A 13 9.11 6.66 2.44
N SER A 14 9.31 5.83 3.46
CA SER A 14 10.55 5.13 3.72
C SER A 14 10.28 3.63 3.86
N PRO A 15 10.72 2.77 2.92
CA PRO A 15 10.52 1.33 2.99
C PRO A 15 11.04 0.71 4.30
N ARG A 16 12.16 1.24 4.82
CA ARG A 16 12.69 0.84 6.12
C ARG A 16 11.72 1.17 7.26
N LYS A 17 11.13 2.38 7.27
CA LYS A 17 10.15 2.79 8.28
C LYS A 17 8.95 1.86 8.27
N ILE A 18 8.38 1.53 7.11
CA ILE A 18 7.26 0.60 6.98
C ILE A 18 7.55 -0.73 7.69
N MET A 19 8.73 -1.31 7.46
CA MET A 19 9.14 -2.56 8.12
C MET A 19 9.29 -2.40 9.63
N MET A 20 9.91 -1.31 10.06
CA MET A 20 10.15 -1.05 11.49
C MET A 20 8.85 -0.83 12.24
N ASP A 21 7.96 -0.01 11.72
CA ASP A 21 6.66 0.28 12.35
C ASP A 21 5.78 -0.97 12.42
N THR A 22 5.80 -1.79 11.37
CA THR A 22 5.07 -3.08 11.36
C THR A 22 5.60 -4.02 12.44
N ARG A 23 6.93 -4.17 12.53
CA ARG A 23 7.57 -5.00 13.55
C ARG A 23 7.27 -4.48 14.95
N ASP A 24 7.45 -3.19 15.17
CA ASP A 24 7.30 -2.58 16.50
C ASP A 24 5.84 -2.66 16.95
N ARG A 25 4.88 -2.49 16.03
CA ARG A 25 3.47 -2.69 16.31
C ARG A 25 3.14 -4.15 16.64
N MET A 26 3.73 -5.11 15.95
CA MET A 26 3.57 -6.53 16.27
C MET A 26 4.06 -6.86 17.69
N VAL A 27 5.23 -6.34 18.07
CA VAL A 27 5.80 -6.54 19.41
C VAL A 27 4.91 -5.90 20.47
N GLU A 28 4.52 -4.63 20.29
CA GLU A 28 3.63 -3.89 21.20
C GLU A 28 2.32 -4.66 21.43
N LEU A 29 1.66 -5.06 20.36
CA LEU A 29 0.40 -5.82 20.43
C LEU A 29 0.57 -7.17 21.12
N GLY A 30 1.67 -7.87 20.82
CA GLY A 30 2.01 -9.15 21.44
C GLY A 30 2.22 -9.02 22.94
N GLU A 31 2.94 -8.00 23.39
CA GLU A 31 3.15 -7.72 24.81
C GLU A 31 1.85 -7.33 25.52
N ASN A 32 1.03 -6.49 24.90
CA ASN A 32 -0.25 -6.06 25.44
C ASN A 32 -1.19 -7.26 25.62
N ARG A 33 -1.28 -8.14 24.63
CA ARG A 33 -2.10 -9.38 24.71
C ARG A 33 -1.57 -10.36 25.73
N ARG A 34 -0.25 -10.45 25.90
CA ARG A 34 0.36 -11.31 26.93
C ARG A 34 -0.01 -10.83 28.34
N LYS A 35 -0.07 -9.50 28.56
CA LYS A 35 -0.38 -8.91 29.87
C LYS A 35 -1.87 -8.91 30.20
N ASN A 36 -2.73 -8.64 29.20
CA ASN A 36 -4.15 -8.34 29.40
C ASN A 36 -5.09 -9.42 28.83
N GLY A 37 -4.55 -10.47 28.18
CA GLY A 37 -5.33 -11.52 27.55
C GLY A 37 -5.39 -11.44 26.04
N LYS A 38 -5.76 -12.54 25.38
CA LYS A 38 -5.73 -12.67 23.90
C LYS A 38 -6.66 -11.71 23.18
N ASP A 39 -7.78 -11.36 23.78
CA ASP A 39 -8.82 -10.51 23.18
C ASP A 39 -8.63 -9.02 23.49
N TYR A 40 -7.51 -8.66 24.11
CA TYR A 40 -7.23 -7.27 24.43
C TYR A 40 -7.04 -6.43 23.17
N VAL A 41 -7.74 -5.30 23.11
CA VAL A 41 -7.66 -4.30 22.04
C VAL A 41 -7.22 -2.98 22.65
N ASP A 42 -6.12 -2.42 22.16
CA ASP A 42 -5.54 -1.15 22.64
C ASP A 42 -6.05 0.08 21.88
N GLY A 43 -6.96 -0.11 20.92
CA GLY A 43 -7.55 0.97 20.12
C GLY A 43 -6.64 1.59 19.07
N LYS A 44 -5.40 1.09 18.92
CA LYS A 44 -4.45 1.57 17.90
C LYS A 44 -4.44 0.67 16.67
N SER A 45 -4.37 1.30 15.49
CA SER A 45 -4.22 0.62 14.20
C SER A 45 -2.83 0.84 13.60
N LEU A 46 -2.31 -0.14 12.86
CA LEU A 46 -1.06 0.03 12.12
C LEU A 46 -1.20 1.14 11.07
N LEU A 47 -2.31 1.15 10.34
CA LEU A 47 -2.68 2.24 9.43
C LEU A 47 -3.35 3.37 10.21
N GLY A 48 -2.85 4.57 10.02
CA GLY A 48 -3.34 5.79 10.65
C GLY A 48 -2.51 6.22 11.85
N ASP A 49 -2.19 5.30 12.79
CA ASP A 49 -1.41 5.65 13.97
C ASP A 49 0.11 5.55 13.75
N TYR A 50 0.57 4.64 12.92
CA TYR A 50 2.00 4.39 12.65
C TYR A 50 2.40 4.64 11.19
N ILE A 51 1.59 4.17 10.25
CA ILE A 51 1.82 4.30 8.81
C ILE A 51 0.66 5.11 8.22
N SER A 52 0.97 6.22 7.56
CA SER A 52 -0.03 7.06 6.91
C SER A 52 -0.50 6.46 5.57
N GLN A 53 -1.71 6.85 5.14
CA GLN A 53 -2.19 6.48 3.81
C GLN A 53 -1.31 7.08 2.71
N GLU A 54 -0.78 8.29 2.91
CA GLU A 54 0.12 8.93 1.96
C GLU A 54 1.40 8.12 1.77
N GLU A 55 2.02 7.62 2.85
CA GLU A 55 3.18 6.72 2.76
C GLU A 55 2.88 5.48 1.91
N VAL A 56 1.73 4.85 2.14
CA VAL A 56 1.31 3.65 1.41
C VAL A 56 1.13 3.93 -0.08
N TRP A 57 0.46 5.04 -0.43
CA TRP A 57 0.18 5.40 -1.82
C TRP A 57 1.35 6.03 -2.56
N ALA A 58 2.35 6.58 -1.86
CA ALA A 58 3.57 7.10 -2.46
C ALA A 58 4.46 6.02 -3.09
N CYS A 59 4.25 4.74 -2.77
CA CYS A 59 5.02 3.64 -3.32
C CYS A 59 4.71 3.42 -4.81
N THR A 60 5.74 3.42 -5.66
CA THR A 60 5.62 3.15 -7.12
C THR A 60 5.70 1.67 -7.47
N SER A 61 5.77 0.78 -6.47
CA SER A 61 5.87 -0.68 -6.66
C SER A 61 7.06 -1.13 -7.53
N CYS A 62 8.15 -0.35 -7.55
CA CYS A 62 9.30 -0.58 -8.43
C CYS A 62 10.25 -1.70 -7.98
N ASN A 63 10.03 -2.29 -6.81
CA ASN A 63 10.83 -3.37 -6.22
C ASN A 63 12.30 -3.04 -5.87
N ALA A 64 12.77 -1.81 -6.06
CA ALA A 64 14.16 -1.44 -5.80
C ALA A 64 14.60 -1.69 -4.35
N CYS A 65 13.71 -1.45 -3.38
CA CYS A 65 14.00 -1.67 -1.96
C CYS A 65 14.21 -3.16 -1.60
N VAL A 66 13.56 -4.07 -2.32
CA VAL A 66 13.72 -5.52 -2.13
C VAL A 66 15.02 -5.99 -2.78
N GLN A 67 15.29 -5.56 -4.02
CA GLN A 67 16.50 -5.94 -4.76
C GLN A 67 17.79 -5.52 -4.06
N GLU A 68 17.80 -4.32 -3.47
CA GLU A 68 18.96 -3.78 -2.77
C GLU A 68 19.09 -4.29 -1.32
N CYS A 69 18.17 -5.11 -0.86
CA CYS A 69 18.23 -5.63 0.51
C CYS A 69 19.14 -6.86 0.59
N PRO A 70 20.27 -6.80 1.32
CA PRO A 70 21.23 -7.91 1.40
C PRO A 70 20.68 -9.14 2.13
N VAL A 71 19.57 -9.00 2.84
CA VAL A 71 18.90 -10.06 3.63
C VAL A 71 17.49 -10.36 3.10
N ASN A 72 17.16 -9.93 1.90
CA ASN A 72 15.88 -10.18 1.22
C ASN A 72 14.62 -9.81 2.02
N ILE A 73 14.67 -8.72 2.77
CA ILE A 73 13.47 -8.17 3.41
C ILE A 73 12.58 -7.54 2.34
N ASP A 74 11.30 -7.88 2.35
CA ASP A 74 10.32 -7.40 1.38
C ASP A 74 9.31 -6.43 2.02
N PRO A 75 9.61 -5.12 2.03
CA PRO A 75 8.64 -4.11 2.48
C PRO A 75 7.52 -3.87 1.45
N LEU A 76 7.71 -4.26 0.19
CA LEU A 76 6.71 -4.06 -0.85
C LEU A 76 5.48 -4.94 -0.63
N SER A 77 5.66 -6.19 -0.21
CA SER A 77 4.54 -7.09 0.12
C SER A 77 3.63 -6.47 1.18
N ILE A 78 4.21 -5.91 2.24
CA ILE A 78 3.46 -5.23 3.30
C ILE A 78 2.69 -4.03 2.75
N ILE A 79 3.32 -3.19 1.92
CA ILE A 79 2.66 -2.03 1.31
C ILE A 79 1.48 -2.46 0.44
N ILE A 80 1.62 -3.51 -0.35
CA ILE A 80 0.55 -4.03 -1.20
C ILE A 80 -0.61 -4.57 -0.36
N ASP A 81 -0.33 -5.29 0.72
CA ASP A 81 -1.37 -5.79 1.61
C ASP A 81 -2.08 -4.66 2.36
N LEU A 82 -1.37 -3.62 2.78
CA LEU A 82 -1.98 -2.41 3.34
C LEU A 82 -2.89 -1.68 2.34
N ARG A 83 -2.50 -1.61 1.05
CA ARG A 83 -3.36 -1.08 -0.02
C ARG A 83 -4.62 -1.91 -0.22
N ARG A 84 -4.48 -3.24 -0.23
CA ARG A 84 -5.63 -4.15 -0.33
C ARG A 84 -6.59 -3.92 0.82
N TYR A 85 -6.10 -3.81 2.03
CA TYR A 85 -6.92 -3.51 3.19
C TYR A 85 -7.64 -2.16 3.06
N LEU A 86 -6.94 -1.10 2.67
CA LEU A 86 -7.54 0.22 2.47
C LEU A 86 -8.66 0.21 1.43
N VAL A 87 -8.47 -0.48 0.31
CA VAL A 87 -9.43 -0.51 -0.80
C VAL A 87 -10.59 -1.45 -0.50
N MET A 88 -10.31 -2.66 -0.02
CA MET A 88 -11.31 -3.74 0.09
C MET A 88 -12.10 -3.69 1.40
N GLU A 89 -11.46 -3.29 2.50
CA GLU A 89 -12.10 -3.27 3.82
C GLU A 89 -12.56 -1.86 4.21
N GLU A 90 -11.73 -0.85 3.99
CA GLU A 90 -12.04 0.53 4.41
C GLU A 90 -12.64 1.38 3.30
N SER A 91 -12.66 0.91 2.04
CA SER A 91 -13.11 1.66 0.86
C SER A 91 -12.45 3.04 0.73
N LYS A 92 -11.22 3.17 1.21
CA LYS A 92 -10.43 4.41 1.21
C LYS A 92 -9.43 4.38 0.06
N VAL A 93 -9.76 5.07 -1.02
CA VAL A 93 -8.93 5.20 -2.21
C VAL A 93 -8.72 6.68 -2.50
N PRO A 94 -7.51 7.14 -2.88
CA PRO A 94 -7.32 8.48 -3.40
C PRO A 94 -8.31 8.77 -4.54
N SER A 95 -8.91 9.97 -4.53
CA SER A 95 -9.96 10.35 -5.49
C SER A 95 -9.51 10.20 -6.95
N GLU A 96 -8.23 10.48 -7.22
CA GLU A 96 -7.60 10.38 -8.53
C GLU A 96 -7.56 8.93 -9.04
N LEU A 97 -7.45 7.95 -8.14
CA LEU A 97 -7.40 6.54 -8.49
C LEU A 97 -8.79 5.88 -8.52
N ALA A 98 -9.77 6.44 -7.81
CA ALA A 98 -11.11 5.85 -7.71
C ALA A 98 -11.77 5.66 -9.09
N GLY A 99 -11.71 6.67 -9.95
CA GLY A 99 -12.23 6.60 -11.32
C GLY A 99 -11.53 5.53 -12.18
N MET A 100 -10.21 5.46 -12.07
CA MET A 100 -9.41 4.45 -12.78
C MET A 100 -9.77 3.03 -12.32
N LEU A 101 -9.86 2.79 -11.01
CA LEU A 101 -10.21 1.47 -10.46
C LEU A 101 -11.60 1.04 -10.88
N THR A 102 -12.58 1.94 -10.82
CA THR A 102 -13.95 1.68 -11.29
C THR A 102 -13.99 1.36 -12.78
N ASN A 103 -13.23 2.08 -13.60
CA ASN A 103 -13.15 1.80 -15.03
C ASN A 103 -12.50 0.45 -15.34
N ILE A 104 -11.42 0.09 -14.60
CA ILE A 104 -10.78 -1.22 -14.75
C ILE A 104 -11.74 -2.34 -14.37
N GLU A 105 -12.51 -2.19 -13.30
CA GLU A 105 -13.49 -3.18 -12.85
C GLU A 105 -14.61 -3.38 -13.89
N ASN A 106 -15.18 -2.29 -14.40
CA ASN A 106 -16.34 -2.35 -15.30
C ASN A 106 -15.97 -2.57 -16.76
N ASN A 107 -14.88 -2.00 -17.24
CA ASN A 107 -14.50 -1.98 -18.66
C ASN A 107 -13.21 -2.75 -18.96
N GLY A 108 -12.48 -3.21 -17.93
CA GLY A 108 -11.15 -3.81 -18.06
C GLY A 108 -10.08 -2.86 -18.62
N ALA A 109 -10.29 -1.54 -18.52
CA ALA A 109 -9.37 -0.49 -18.94
C ALA A 109 -9.49 0.73 -18.02
N PRO A 110 -8.45 1.57 -17.86
CA PRO A 110 -8.45 2.71 -16.93
C PRO A 110 -9.34 3.89 -17.37
N TRP A 111 -9.95 3.84 -18.53
CA TRP A 111 -10.81 4.86 -19.12
C TRP A 111 -12.23 4.35 -19.43
N GLN A 112 -13.15 5.27 -19.69
CA GLN A 112 -14.59 5.01 -19.80
C GLN A 112 -15.05 4.49 -21.18
N PHE A 113 -14.17 3.92 -21.99
CA PHE A 113 -14.54 3.38 -23.30
C PHE A 113 -14.91 1.91 -23.21
N ALA A 114 -15.92 1.49 -24.00
CA ALA A 114 -16.32 0.10 -24.10
C ALA A 114 -15.20 -0.77 -24.68
N GLN A 115 -15.16 -2.05 -24.30
CA GLN A 115 -14.17 -3.00 -24.82
C GLN A 115 -14.20 -3.12 -26.35
N ALA A 116 -15.39 -3.02 -26.94
CA ALA A 116 -15.59 -3.05 -28.40
C ALA A 116 -14.88 -1.91 -29.14
N ASP A 117 -14.63 -0.79 -28.46
CA ASP A 117 -14.01 0.40 -29.06
C ASP A 117 -12.47 0.35 -29.05
N ARG A 118 -11.87 -0.66 -28.44
CA ARG A 118 -10.41 -0.76 -28.27
C ARG A 118 -9.61 -0.81 -29.57
N LEU A 119 -10.20 -1.37 -30.63
CA LEU A 119 -9.53 -1.54 -31.91
C LEU A 119 -9.92 -0.49 -32.95
N LYS A 120 -10.83 0.43 -32.65
CA LYS A 120 -11.28 1.47 -33.60
C LYS A 120 -10.13 2.32 -34.18
N TRP A 121 -9.08 2.56 -33.40
CA TRP A 121 -7.89 3.25 -33.87
C TRP A 121 -7.13 2.55 -34.99
N ALA A 122 -7.35 1.23 -35.16
CA ALA A 122 -6.72 0.42 -36.21
C ALA A 122 -7.57 0.34 -37.48
N GLU A 123 -8.79 0.85 -37.46
CA GLU A 123 -9.75 0.83 -38.58
C GLU A 123 -9.79 2.16 -39.35
N GLU A 124 -9.09 3.20 -38.86
CA GLU A 124 -8.85 4.49 -39.53
C GLU A 124 -7.61 4.42 -40.46
#